data_2bd163fd8ece894b7a806f227113c4ef
#
_entry.id   2bd163fd8ece894b7a806f227113c4ef
#
_cell.length_a   1.000
_cell.length_b   1.000
_cell.length_c   1.000
_cell.angle_alpha   90.00
_cell.angle_beta   90.00
_cell.angle_gamma   90.00
#
_symmetry.space_group_name_H-M   'P 1'
#
loop_
_entity.id
_entity.type
_entity.pdbx_description
1 polymer ?
#
loop_
_entity_poly.entity_id
_entity_poly.type
_entity_poly.pdbx_seq_one_letter_code
_entity_poly.pdbx_strand_id
1 'polypeptide(L)'
;AGDSQNIDKIGEGIQADFVFSCPPYYDLEVYSDDPRDLSNMNPDAFIKQYRDIIAKTCALLKNDRFAVFVVCEVRDSKGIYRRFVPETIQAFEDAGLRFYNDIVMVNVIGSVSMCVANQMVSSRKIGKVHQNVLVFVKGDPTKAAVACGPVEAMSDDECAALFGGNEEQDNPVDD
;
A
#
# COMPACT_ATOMS: atom_id res chain seq x y z
N ALA A 1 -21.23 -3.52 4.30
CA ALA A 1 -20.39 -2.35 4.57
C ALA A 1 -20.47 -2.03 6.06
N GLY A 2 -19.39 -1.61 6.67
CA GLY A 2 -19.34 -1.30 8.09
C GLY A 2 -18.04 -0.60 8.48
N ASP A 3 -17.94 -0.22 9.75
CA ASP A 3 -16.78 0.43 10.32
C ASP A 3 -15.66 -0.61 10.52
N SER A 4 -14.48 -0.36 9.92
CA SER A 4 -13.32 -1.25 10.00
C SER A 4 -12.80 -1.47 11.43
N GLN A 5 -13.10 -0.58 12.37
CA GLN A 5 -12.81 -0.78 13.79
C GLN A 5 -13.52 -2.00 14.39
N ASN A 6 -14.62 -2.41 13.77
CA ASN A 6 -15.44 -3.54 14.17
C ASN A 6 -15.29 -4.74 13.21
N ILE A 7 -14.15 -4.83 12.47
CA ILE A 7 -13.94 -5.87 11.46
C ILE A 7 -14.02 -7.29 12.05
N ASP A 8 -13.61 -7.48 13.29
CA ASP A 8 -13.72 -8.73 14.05
C ASP A 8 -15.18 -9.20 14.21
N LYS A 9 -16.10 -8.25 14.48
CA LYS A 9 -17.54 -8.55 14.62
C LYS A 9 -18.22 -8.70 13.27
N ILE A 10 -17.90 -7.80 12.31
CA ILE A 10 -18.45 -7.83 10.95
C ILE A 10 -18.02 -9.11 10.23
N GLY A 11 -16.80 -9.54 10.49
CA GLY A 11 -16.17 -10.73 9.92
C GLY A 11 -16.31 -11.99 10.80
N GLU A 12 -17.17 -11.99 11.81
CA GLU A 12 -17.35 -13.16 12.67
C GLU A 12 -17.69 -14.41 11.86
N GLY A 13 -16.92 -15.47 12.07
CA GLY A 13 -17.03 -16.73 11.32
C GLY A 13 -16.40 -16.72 9.93
N ILE A 14 -15.89 -15.59 9.45
CA ILE A 14 -15.15 -15.51 8.18
C ILE A 14 -13.74 -16.06 8.39
N GLN A 15 -13.29 -16.85 7.42
CA GLN A 15 -11.89 -17.27 7.25
C GLN A 15 -11.41 -16.78 5.88
N ALA A 16 -10.70 -15.65 5.87
CA ALA A 16 -10.25 -15.00 4.64
C ALA A 16 -9.09 -15.76 4.00
N ASP A 17 -9.12 -15.90 2.69
CA ASP A 17 -8.02 -16.46 1.90
C ASP A 17 -6.99 -15.41 1.49
N PHE A 18 -7.38 -14.15 1.50
CA PHE A 18 -6.52 -13.04 1.11
C PHE A 18 -7.00 -11.73 1.75
N VAL A 19 -6.07 -10.86 2.10
CA VAL A 19 -6.35 -9.50 2.56
C VAL A 19 -5.66 -8.52 1.62
N PHE A 20 -6.42 -7.56 1.09
CA PHE A 20 -5.89 -6.46 0.30
C PHE A 20 -6.52 -5.15 0.75
N SER A 21 -5.69 -4.13 1.01
CA SER A 21 -6.19 -2.82 1.39
C SER A 21 -5.25 -1.69 0.97
N CYS A 22 -5.85 -0.53 0.72
CA CYS A 22 -5.19 0.76 0.63
C CYS A 22 -5.80 1.66 1.72
N PRO A 23 -5.21 1.70 2.91
CA PRO A 23 -5.78 2.43 4.06
C PRO A 23 -5.65 3.93 3.89
N PRO A 24 -6.37 4.75 4.66
CA PRO A 24 -6.12 6.18 4.77
C PRO A 24 -4.68 6.48 5.20
N TYR A 25 -4.10 7.56 4.68
CA TYR A 25 -2.75 7.99 5.02
C TYR A 25 -2.78 9.17 6.01
N TYR A 26 -3.13 8.88 7.26
CA TYR A 26 -3.38 9.90 8.29
C TYR A 26 -4.47 10.91 7.84
N ASP A 27 -4.13 12.18 7.89
CA ASP A 27 -4.93 13.36 7.54
C ASP A 27 -4.64 13.89 6.11
N LEU A 28 -4.06 13.04 5.24
CA LEU A 28 -3.74 13.46 3.87
C LEU A 28 -5.01 13.74 3.06
N GLU A 29 -6.03 12.92 3.25
CA GLU A 29 -7.36 13.07 2.67
C GLU A 29 -8.40 12.87 3.76
N VAL A 30 -9.41 13.73 3.81
CA VAL A 30 -10.54 13.62 4.73
C VAL A 30 -11.68 12.94 3.97
N TYR A 31 -12.13 11.78 4.47
CA TYR A 31 -13.16 10.98 3.80
C TYR A 31 -14.57 11.26 4.29
N SER A 32 -14.73 11.74 5.53
CA SER A 32 -16.04 12.10 6.10
C SER A 32 -15.89 13.08 7.25
N ASP A 33 -17.02 13.62 7.72
CA ASP A 33 -17.07 14.47 8.93
C ASP A 33 -17.23 13.65 10.22
N ASP A 34 -17.25 12.30 10.13
CA ASP A 34 -17.39 11.45 11.31
C ASP A 34 -16.09 11.48 12.13
N PRO A 35 -16.15 11.82 13.43
CA PRO A 35 -14.97 11.83 14.29
C PRO A 35 -14.34 10.45 14.50
N ARG A 36 -15.04 9.35 14.14
CA ARG A 36 -14.52 7.98 14.15
C ARG A 36 -13.72 7.64 12.88
N ASP A 37 -13.82 8.46 11.85
CA ASP A 37 -13.01 8.29 10.65
C ASP A 37 -11.53 8.46 11.00
N LEU A 38 -10.72 7.51 10.56
CA LEU A 38 -9.28 7.51 10.81
C LEU A 38 -8.61 8.81 10.33
N SER A 39 -9.09 9.37 9.22
CA SER A 39 -8.54 10.62 8.65
C SER A 39 -8.76 11.84 9.53
N ASN A 40 -9.72 11.79 10.47
CA ASN A 40 -10.01 12.86 11.41
C ASN A 40 -9.27 12.73 12.75
N MET A 41 -8.52 11.65 12.94
CA MET A 41 -7.82 11.36 14.19
C MET A 41 -6.48 12.11 14.26
N ASN A 42 -6.06 12.46 15.48
CA ASN A 42 -4.67 12.87 15.68
C ASN A 42 -3.71 11.69 15.41
N PRO A 43 -2.42 11.96 15.12
CA PRO A 43 -1.48 10.91 14.68
C PRO A 43 -1.36 9.72 15.64
N ASP A 44 -1.36 9.95 16.96
CA ASP A 44 -1.21 8.87 17.96
C ASP A 44 -2.47 8.00 18.02
N ALA A 45 -3.65 8.61 17.98
CA ALA A 45 -4.92 7.91 17.93
C ALA A 45 -5.06 7.12 16.61
N PHE A 46 -4.66 7.72 15.48
CA PHE A 46 -4.64 7.06 14.19
C PHE A 46 -3.81 5.77 14.24
N ILE A 47 -2.54 5.84 14.66
CA ILE A 47 -1.65 4.67 14.69
C ILE A 47 -2.19 3.59 15.62
N LYS A 48 -2.69 3.97 16.78
CA LYS A 48 -3.29 3.00 17.71
C LYS A 48 -4.46 2.25 17.08
N GLN A 49 -5.38 2.98 16.45
CA GLN A 49 -6.57 2.40 15.82
C GLN A 49 -6.20 1.59 14.57
N TYR A 50 -5.26 2.09 13.77
CA TYR A 50 -4.73 1.42 12.59
C TYR A 50 -4.12 0.04 12.94
N ARG A 51 -3.29 -0.03 13.98
CA ARG A 51 -2.71 -1.29 14.47
C ARG A 51 -3.78 -2.26 14.98
N ASP A 52 -4.80 -1.77 15.69
CA ASP A 52 -5.92 -2.59 16.17
C ASP A 52 -6.71 -3.19 14.99
N ILE A 53 -7.01 -2.40 13.96
CA ILE A 53 -7.68 -2.88 12.74
C ILE A 53 -6.84 -3.94 12.03
N ILE A 54 -5.53 -3.72 11.89
CA ILE A 54 -4.62 -4.71 11.28
C ILE A 54 -4.64 -6.01 12.07
N ALA A 55 -4.50 -5.95 13.40
CA ALA A 55 -4.50 -7.14 14.25
C ALA A 55 -5.81 -7.95 14.12
N LYS A 56 -6.96 -7.27 14.16
CA LYS A 56 -8.27 -7.90 13.95
C LYS A 56 -8.42 -8.50 12.55
N THR A 57 -7.95 -7.79 11.53
CA THR A 57 -8.00 -8.27 10.14
C THR A 57 -7.11 -9.51 9.97
N CYS A 58 -5.89 -9.49 10.53
CA CYS A 58 -4.98 -10.63 10.48
C CYS A 58 -5.52 -11.86 11.23
N ALA A 59 -6.32 -11.66 12.28
CA ALA A 59 -6.97 -12.77 12.98
C ALA A 59 -7.95 -13.53 12.06
N LEU A 60 -8.63 -12.85 11.13
CA LEU A 60 -9.55 -13.45 10.17
C LEU A 60 -8.84 -14.14 9.00
N LEU A 61 -7.57 -13.84 8.75
CA LEU A 61 -6.79 -14.45 7.68
C LEU A 61 -6.38 -15.89 8.07
N LYS A 62 -6.63 -16.86 7.19
CA LYS A 62 -6.19 -18.24 7.36
C LYS A 62 -4.66 -18.33 7.46
N ASN A 63 -4.14 -19.39 8.07
CA ASN A 63 -2.72 -19.72 7.95
C ASN A 63 -2.36 -20.04 6.51
N ASP A 64 -1.07 -19.84 6.19
CA ASP A 64 -0.50 -20.09 4.88
C ASP A 64 -1.22 -19.26 3.81
N ARG A 65 -1.36 -17.94 4.09
CA ARG A 65 -1.99 -16.96 3.21
C ARG A 65 -1.23 -15.63 3.23
N PHE A 66 -1.48 -14.83 2.22
CA PHE A 66 -0.89 -13.50 2.07
C PHE A 66 -1.85 -12.37 2.45
N ALA A 67 -1.25 -11.29 2.94
CA ALA A 67 -1.91 -9.99 3.08
C ALA A 67 -1.09 -8.94 2.32
N VAL A 68 -1.76 -8.00 1.67
CA VAL A 68 -1.13 -6.96 0.85
C VAL A 68 -1.70 -5.60 1.22
N PHE A 69 -0.82 -4.66 1.53
CA PHE A 69 -1.19 -3.28 1.81
C PHE A 69 -0.43 -2.31 0.91
N VAL A 70 -1.18 -1.42 0.26
CA VAL A 70 -0.60 -0.32 -0.52
C VAL A 70 -0.50 0.88 0.38
N VAL A 71 0.71 1.35 0.64
CA VAL A 71 0.99 2.48 1.55
C VAL A 71 2.06 3.39 0.98
N CYS A 72 2.07 4.63 1.47
CA CYS A 72 3.10 5.60 1.10
C CYS A 72 3.55 6.37 2.34
N GLU A 73 4.79 6.83 2.34
CA GLU A 73 5.26 7.74 3.37
C GLU A 73 4.56 9.10 3.29
N VAL A 74 4.11 9.59 4.43
CA VAL A 74 3.45 10.88 4.60
C VAL A 74 4.31 11.80 5.45
N ARG A 75 4.34 13.09 5.12
CA ARG A 75 5.05 14.12 5.89
C ARG A 75 4.09 14.84 6.83
N ASP A 76 4.59 15.21 7.99
CA ASP A 76 3.91 16.11 8.90
C ASP A 76 3.95 17.57 8.41
N SER A 77 3.33 18.48 9.15
CA SER A 77 3.32 19.92 8.86
C SER A 77 4.72 20.56 8.85
N LYS A 78 5.71 19.94 9.52
CA LYS A 78 7.10 20.36 9.51
C LYS A 78 7.89 19.75 8.34
N GLY A 79 7.28 18.85 7.57
CA GLY A 79 7.88 18.19 6.42
C GLY A 79 8.71 16.95 6.75
N ILE A 80 8.60 16.42 7.96
CA ILE A 80 9.29 15.20 8.40
C ILE A 80 8.38 13.99 8.13
N TYR A 81 8.95 12.89 7.67
CA TYR A 81 8.20 11.65 7.47
C TYR A 81 7.65 11.10 8.78
N ARG A 82 6.37 10.70 8.76
CA ARG A 82 5.66 10.10 9.89
C ARG A 82 5.97 8.62 10.09
N ARG A 83 6.84 8.02 9.26
CA ARG A 83 7.23 6.61 9.31
C ARG A 83 6.07 5.64 9.08
N PHE A 84 5.13 5.99 8.20
CA PHE A 84 3.91 5.18 8.00
C PHE A 84 4.22 3.79 7.42
N VAL A 85 5.20 3.68 6.50
CA VAL A 85 5.64 2.39 5.96
C VAL A 85 6.24 1.50 7.06
N PRO A 86 7.24 1.92 7.85
CA PRO A 86 7.75 1.14 8.99
C PRO A 86 6.68 0.79 10.03
N GLU A 87 5.76 1.71 10.33
CA GLU A 87 4.66 1.46 11.26
C GLU A 87 3.69 0.38 10.75
N THR A 88 3.42 0.35 9.43
CA THR A 88 2.62 -0.69 8.82
C THR A 88 3.32 -2.05 8.92
N ILE A 89 4.61 -2.11 8.60
CA ILE A 89 5.39 -3.35 8.71
C ILE A 89 5.33 -3.88 10.15
N GLN A 90 5.63 -3.03 11.13
CA GLN A 90 5.61 -3.41 12.53
C GLN A 90 4.22 -3.87 12.99
N ALA A 91 3.14 -3.23 12.53
CA ALA A 91 1.78 -3.62 12.90
C ALA A 91 1.43 -5.04 12.42
N PHE A 92 1.88 -5.43 11.23
CA PHE A 92 1.68 -6.78 10.71
C PHE A 92 2.55 -7.82 11.43
N GLU A 93 3.80 -7.47 11.75
CA GLU A 93 4.69 -8.34 12.52
C GLU A 93 4.17 -8.56 13.94
N ASP A 94 3.68 -7.53 14.62
CA ASP A 94 3.03 -7.62 15.93
C ASP A 94 1.75 -8.48 15.87
N ALA A 95 1.07 -8.51 14.72
CA ALA A 95 -0.09 -9.37 14.47
C ALA A 95 0.29 -10.81 14.06
N GLY A 96 1.58 -11.16 14.07
CA GLY A 96 2.10 -12.51 13.82
C GLY A 96 2.31 -12.87 12.36
N LEU A 97 2.29 -11.91 11.44
CA LEU A 97 2.69 -12.08 10.05
C LEU A 97 4.18 -11.75 9.89
N ARG A 98 4.76 -12.16 8.76
CA ARG A 98 6.13 -11.81 8.39
C ARG A 98 6.15 -10.96 7.14
N PHE A 99 6.94 -9.91 7.13
CA PHE A 99 7.17 -9.11 5.93
C PHE A 99 7.86 -9.96 4.87
N TYR A 100 7.31 -10.00 3.66
CA TYR A 100 7.69 -10.96 2.63
C TYR A 100 8.21 -10.31 1.34
N ASN A 101 7.47 -9.33 0.79
CA ASN A 101 7.91 -8.59 -0.38
C ASN A 101 7.62 -7.09 -0.23
N ASP A 102 8.50 -6.25 -0.81
CA ASP A 102 8.29 -4.83 -1.04
C ASP A 102 8.29 -4.56 -2.55
N ILE A 103 7.12 -4.21 -3.07
CA ILE A 103 6.94 -3.90 -4.49
C ILE A 103 6.78 -2.40 -4.64
N VAL A 104 7.50 -1.80 -5.57
CA VAL A 104 7.40 -0.37 -5.88
C VAL A 104 6.33 -0.17 -6.96
N MET A 105 5.22 0.46 -6.60
CA MET A 105 4.19 0.89 -7.54
C MET A 105 4.49 2.31 -7.99
N VAL A 106 5.00 2.47 -9.21
CA VAL A 106 5.34 3.77 -9.77
C VAL A 106 4.07 4.50 -10.20
N ASN A 107 3.88 5.72 -9.71
CA ASN A 107 2.82 6.61 -10.19
C ASN A 107 3.17 7.13 -11.59
N VAL A 108 2.15 7.55 -12.35
CA VAL A 108 2.35 8.10 -13.71
C VAL A 108 3.37 9.25 -13.65
N ILE A 109 4.44 9.12 -14.45
CA ILE A 109 5.46 10.16 -14.62
C ILE A 109 4.75 11.39 -15.21
N GLY A 110 4.82 12.52 -14.53
CA GLY A 110 4.08 13.75 -14.90
C GLY A 110 2.96 14.12 -13.92
N SER A 111 2.55 13.21 -13.03
CA SER A 111 1.68 13.54 -11.90
C SER A 111 2.39 14.36 -10.81
N VAL A 112 3.73 14.42 -10.86
CA VAL A 112 4.54 15.26 -9.95
C VAL A 112 4.39 16.71 -10.39
N SER A 113 3.57 17.45 -9.68
CA SER A 113 3.25 18.83 -9.98
C SER A 113 4.50 19.74 -9.92
N MET A 114 4.44 20.90 -10.62
CA MET A 114 5.47 21.96 -10.52
C MET A 114 5.71 22.43 -9.06
N CYS A 115 4.77 22.17 -8.15
CA CYS A 115 4.93 22.43 -6.71
C CYS A 115 6.14 21.71 -6.11
N VAL A 116 6.53 20.55 -6.66
CA VAL A 116 7.71 19.81 -6.18
C VAL A 116 9.00 20.57 -6.46
N ALA A 117 9.12 21.24 -7.59
CA ALA A 117 10.29 22.08 -7.90
C ALA A 117 10.44 23.21 -6.88
N ASN A 118 9.36 23.89 -6.52
CA ASN A 118 9.36 24.93 -5.49
C ASN A 118 9.72 24.38 -4.10
N GLN A 119 9.25 23.19 -3.76
CA GLN A 119 9.63 22.53 -2.51
C GLN A 119 11.11 22.17 -2.46
N MET A 120 11.70 21.74 -3.59
CA MET A 120 13.12 21.46 -3.67
C MET A 120 13.96 22.74 -3.46
N VAL A 121 13.55 23.87 -4.04
CA VAL A 121 14.22 25.15 -3.88
C VAL A 121 14.12 25.66 -2.45
N SER A 122 12.93 25.68 -1.87
CA SER A 122 12.65 26.28 -0.56
C SER A 122 13.09 25.43 0.63
N SER A 123 12.97 24.11 0.54
CA SER A 123 13.16 23.21 1.69
C SER A 123 13.92 21.92 1.40
N ARG A 124 14.45 21.76 0.17
CA ARG A 124 15.14 20.54 -0.30
C ARG A 124 14.30 19.26 -0.17
N LYS A 125 12.98 19.39 -0.21
CA LYS A 125 12.10 18.24 -0.26
C LYS A 125 12.07 17.66 -1.67
N ILE A 126 12.32 16.36 -1.76
CA ILE A 126 12.23 15.59 -3.01
C ILE A 126 10.83 14.98 -3.09
N GLY A 127 10.20 15.10 -4.26
CA GLY A 127 8.92 14.45 -4.54
C GLY A 127 9.08 12.94 -4.61
N LYS A 128 8.12 12.21 -4.04
CA LYS A 128 8.03 10.76 -4.15
C LYS A 128 7.02 10.42 -5.24
N VAL A 129 7.42 9.60 -6.20
CA VAL A 129 6.61 9.21 -7.38
C VAL A 129 6.19 7.74 -7.33
N HIS A 130 6.20 7.13 -6.15
CA HIS A 130 5.83 5.74 -5.96
C HIS A 130 5.11 5.51 -4.64
N GLN A 131 4.38 4.41 -4.58
CA GLN A 131 3.85 3.82 -3.36
C GLN A 131 4.51 2.47 -3.12
N ASN A 132 4.50 1.99 -1.88
CA ASN A 132 4.98 0.66 -1.53
C ASN A 132 3.78 -0.29 -1.48
N VAL A 133 3.89 -1.42 -2.16
CA VAL A 133 2.96 -2.54 -2.03
C VAL A 133 3.63 -3.57 -1.14
N LEU A 134 3.27 -3.55 0.14
CA LEU A 134 3.86 -4.39 1.17
C LEU A 134 3.12 -5.72 1.20
N VAL A 135 3.83 -6.81 1.03
CA VAL A 135 3.30 -8.17 1.08
C VAL A 135 3.74 -8.84 2.36
N PHE A 136 2.80 -9.39 3.09
CA PHE A 136 3.02 -10.14 4.32
C PHE A 136 2.52 -11.57 4.18
N VAL A 137 3.16 -12.50 4.87
CA VAL A 137 2.75 -13.90 4.91
C VAL A 137 2.42 -14.33 6.35
N LYS A 138 1.27 -14.97 6.52
CA LYS A 138 0.88 -15.69 7.74
C LYS A 138 1.22 -17.16 7.56
N GLY A 139 2.04 -17.73 8.45
CA GLY A 139 2.42 -19.14 8.35
C GLY A 139 3.58 -19.41 7.37
N ASP A 140 3.49 -20.50 6.62
CA ASP A 140 4.55 -20.97 5.72
C ASP A 140 4.41 -20.36 4.32
N PRO A 141 5.44 -19.64 3.80
CA PRO A 141 5.35 -18.98 2.50
C PRO A 141 5.24 -19.95 1.32
N THR A 142 5.84 -21.14 1.42
CA THR A 142 5.75 -22.16 0.36
C THR A 142 4.32 -22.69 0.25
N LYS A 143 3.69 -22.96 1.39
CA LYS A 143 2.28 -23.40 1.42
C LYS A 143 1.35 -22.27 0.97
N ALA A 144 1.65 -21.01 1.34
CA ALA A 144 0.91 -19.86 0.88
C ALA A 144 0.98 -19.72 -0.65
N ALA A 145 2.16 -19.89 -1.24
CA ALA A 145 2.34 -19.88 -2.70
C ALA A 145 1.53 -20.99 -3.38
N VAL A 146 1.57 -22.21 -2.84
CA VAL A 146 0.75 -23.32 -3.35
C VAL A 146 -0.75 -23.02 -3.27
N ALA A 147 -1.19 -22.37 -2.19
CA ALA A 147 -2.58 -21.99 -2.00
C ALA A 147 -3.07 -20.91 -2.98
N CYS A 148 -2.16 -20.09 -3.53
CA CYS A 148 -2.50 -19.14 -4.59
C CYS A 148 -2.79 -19.82 -5.94
N GLY A 149 -2.40 -21.09 -6.11
CA GLY A 149 -2.53 -21.82 -7.37
C GLY A 149 -1.37 -21.55 -8.34
N PRO A 150 -1.42 -22.15 -9.54
CA PRO A 150 -0.40 -21.95 -10.55
C PRO A 150 -0.36 -20.51 -11.04
N VAL A 151 0.84 -20.03 -11.33
CA VAL A 151 1.04 -18.76 -12.02
C VAL A 151 1.05 -19.05 -13.53
N GLU A 152 0.12 -18.46 -14.25
CA GLU A 152 0.18 -18.42 -15.70
C GLU A 152 1.18 -17.32 -16.10
N ALA A 153 2.29 -17.72 -16.70
CA ALA A 153 3.22 -16.76 -17.27
C ALA A 153 2.56 -16.10 -18.48
N MET A 154 2.66 -14.79 -18.59
CA MET A 154 2.25 -14.08 -19.81
C MET A 154 3.08 -14.59 -20.97
N SER A 155 2.45 -14.81 -22.10
CA SER A 155 3.14 -15.11 -23.36
C SER A 155 3.98 -13.92 -23.82
N ASP A 156 4.98 -14.17 -24.64
CA ASP A 156 5.82 -13.10 -25.21
C ASP A 156 4.97 -12.07 -26.00
N ASP A 157 3.91 -12.52 -26.65
CA ASP A 157 2.97 -11.65 -27.38
C ASP A 157 2.15 -10.75 -26.44
N GLU A 158 1.71 -11.25 -25.30
CA GLU A 158 1.01 -10.46 -24.27
C GLU A 158 1.97 -9.47 -23.61
N CYS A 159 3.21 -9.87 -23.34
CA CYS A 159 4.25 -8.97 -22.87
C CYS A 159 4.54 -7.86 -23.88
N ALA A 160 4.69 -8.19 -25.15
CA ALA A 160 4.89 -7.21 -26.20
C ALA A 160 3.70 -6.25 -26.35
N ALA A 161 2.47 -6.74 -26.23
CA ALA A 161 1.27 -5.89 -26.28
C ALA A 161 1.18 -4.91 -25.11
N LEU A 162 1.65 -5.28 -23.92
CA LEU A 162 1.62 -4.43 -22.72
C LEU A 162 2.81 -3.48 -22.63
N PHE A 163 3.98 -3.89 -23.08
CA PHE A 163 5.23 -3.16 -22.87
C PHE A 163 5.92 -2.75 -24.17
N GLY A 164 5.50 -3.26 -25.33
CA GLY A 164 6.11 -3.03 -26.65
C GLY A 164 5.61 -1.77 -27.39
N GLY A 165 4.81 -0.93 -26.76
CA GLY A 165 4.33 0.30 -27.40
C GLY A 165 5.26 1.47 -27.16
N ASN A 166 6.32 1.59 -27.93
CA ASN A 166 6.90 2.83 -28.47
C ASN A 166 8.23 2.49 -29.19
N GLU A 167 8.14 1.91 -30.37
CA GLU A 167 9.20 2.18 -31.34
C GLU A 167 9.11 3.68 -31.66
N GLU A 168 10.08 4.45 -31.18
CA GLU A 168 10.31 5.83 -31.61
C GLU A 168 10.31 5.85 -33.15
N GLN A 169 9.35 6.56 -33.72
CA GLN A 169 9.46 6.95 -35.11
C GLN A 169 10.68 7.86 -35.21
N ASP A 170 11.81 7.29 -35.61
CA ASP A 170 12.94 8.04 -36.12
C ASP A 170 12.43 8.96 -37.22
N ASN A 171 12.19 10.22 -36.89
CA ASN A 171 12.03 11.27 -37.89
C ASN A 171 13.41 11.52 -38.50
N PRO A 172 13.62 11.32 -39.79
CA PRO A 172 14.85 11.71 -40.43
C PRO A 172 14.97 13.23 -40.29
N VAL A 173 16.07 13.67 -39.69
CA VAL A 173 16.50 15.07 -39.67
C VAL A 173 16.92 15.37 -41.13
N ASP A 174 16.12 16.10 -41.87
CA ASP A 174 16.51 16.67 -43.16
C ASP A 174 17.65 17.66 -42.94
N ASP A 175 18.75 17.46 -43.65
CA ASP A 175 19.94 18.34 -43.75
C ASP A 175 19.62 19.73 -44.33
#